data_202116021d82d712bfe302df191404e1
#
_entry.id   202116021d82d712bfe302df191404e1
#
_cell.length_a   1.000
_cell.length_b   1.000
_cell.length_c   1.000
_cell.angle_alpha   90.00
_cell.angle_beta   90.00
_cell.angle_gamma   90.00
#
_symmetry.space_group_name_H-M   'P 1'
#
loop_
_entity.id
_entity.type
_entity.pdbx_description
1 polymer ?
#
loop_
_entity_poly.entity_id
_entity_poly.type
_entity_poly.pdbx_seq_one_letter_code
_entity_poly.pdbx_strand_id
1 'polypeptide(L)'
;KTAEELELAFQGKKPAHMYSRISNPTVEYFEQRIKAVNGAAGVVALASGMAAISNTLLTIAKSGDNIITSKHLFGNTYSLFELTLKDWGLETRYADLTKPDEVARLCDRRTRAVFLETITNPQMEVADIRRLSEIAGPNNILIVADTTMTPPYLFSAQEFGVDVEVL
;
A
#
# COMPACT_ATOMS: atom_id res chain seq x y z
N LYS A 1 24.70 22.22 -17.30
CA LYS A 1 24.83 20.82 -17.72
C LYS A 1 25.39 20.81 -19.11
N THR A 2 26.48 20.03 -19.36
CA THR A 2 27.05 19.81 -20.68
C THR A 2 26.40 18.63 -21.38
N ALA A 3 26.57 18.50 -22.70
CA ALA A 3 26.10 17.32 -23.46
C ALA A 3 26.70 16.02 -22.93
N GLU A 4 27.98 16.05 -22.58
CA GLU A 4 28.72 14.93 -21.99
C GLU A 4 28.15 14.49 -20.61
N GLU A 5 27.80 15.44 -19.74
CA GLU A 5 27.14 15.14 -18.46
C GLU A 5 25.77 14.49 -18.67
N LEU A 6 25.04 14.94 -19.69
CA LEU A 6 23.74 14.37 -20.03
C LEU A 6 23.89 12.94 -20.55
N GLU A 7 24.86 12.70 -21.42
CA GLU A 7 25.17 11.36 -21.93
C GLU A 7 25.55 10.38 -20.81
N LEU A 8 26.43 10.78 -19.89
CA LEU A 8 26.82 9.98 -18.74
C LEU A 8 25.60 9.66 -17.83
N ALA A 9 24.68 10.60 -17.69
CA ALA A 9 23.47 10.39 -16.94
C ALA A 9 22.53 9.36 -17.62
N PHE A 10 22.34 9.45 -18.93
CA PHE A 10 21.54 8.47 -19.69
C PHE A 10 22.17 7.07 -19.68
N GLN A 11 23.49 6.97 -19.59
CA GLN A 11 24.21 5.70 -19.44
C GLN A 11 24.20 5.13 -18.01
N GLY A 12 23.55 5.83 -17.05
CA GLY A 12 23.54 5.43 -15.64
C GLY A 12 24.88 5.60 -14.91
N LYS A 13 25.86 6.26 -15.54
CA LYS A 13 27.20 6.47 -15.00
C LYS A 13 27.31 7.72 -14.09
N LYS A 14 26.33 8.61 -14.16
CA LYS A 14 26.23 9.79 -13.33
C LYS A 14 24.81 9.95 -12.81
N PRO A 15 24.58 10.04 -11.48
CA PRO A 15 23.25 10.32 -10.95
C PRO A 15 22.79 11.71 -11.44
N ALA A 16 21.65 11.76 -12.09
CA ALA A 16 21.02 13.02 -12.49
C ALA A 16 19.55 12.83 -12.86
N HIS A 17 18.75 13.87 -12.65
CA HIS A 17 17.38 13.93 -13.16
C HIS A 17 17.41 14.27 -14.64
N MET A 18 16.97 13.35 -15.48
CA MET A 18 17.00 13.48 -16.93
C MET A 18 15.61 13.67 -17.53
N TYR A 19 14.63 12.97 -16.99
CA TYR A 19 13.29 12.91 -17.53
C TYR A 19 12.26 12.77 -16.41
N SER A 20 11.35 13.73 -16.29
CA SER A 20 10.45 13.87 -15.13
C SER A 20 9.54 12.67 -14.88
N ARG A 21 9.24 11.85 -15.90
CA ARG A 21 8.49 10.60 -15.73
C ARG A 21 9.30 9.53 -14.98
N ILE A 22 10.63 9.56 -15.11
CA ILE A 22 11.54 8.59 -14.48
C ILE A 22 12.02 9.12 -13.13
N SER A 23 12.45 10.38 -13.07
CA SER A 23 12.94 11.02 -11.87
C SER A 23 12.73 12.53 -11.93
N ASN A 24 12.16 13.09 -10.87
CA ASN A 24 11.90 14.51 -10.73
C ASN A 24 12.38 15.00 -9.37
N PRO A 25 13.24 16.01 -9.28
CA PRO A 25 13.83 16.45 -8.01
C PRO A 25 12.80 16.97 -7.02
N THR A 26 11.70 17.57 -7.49
CA THR A 26 10.62 18.05 -6.61
C THR A 26 9.84 16.87 -6.00
N VAL A 27 9.54 15.85 -6.81
CA VAL A 27 8.86 14.64 -6.34
C VAL A 27 9.77 13.87 -5.38
N GLU A 28 11.05 13.69 -5.74
CA GLU A 28 12.02 13.02 -4.87
C GLU A 28 12.18 13.74 -3.52
N TYR A 29 12.21 15.07 -3.53
CA TYR A 29 12.27 15.84 -2.29
C TYR A 29 11.03 15.63 -1.41
N PHE A 30 9.85 15.56 -2.01
CA PHE A 30 8.61 15.23 -1.31
C PHE A 30 8.68 13.82 -0.71
N GLU A 31 9.07 12.83 -1.51
CA GLU A 31 9.21 11.43 -1.06
C GLU A 31 10.19 11.30 0.12
N GLN A 32 11.34 11.98 0.05
CA GLN A 32 12.31 11.98 1.15
C GLN A 32 11.76 12.62 2.43
N ARG A 33 10.94 13.65 2.31
CA ARG A 33 10.29 14.24 3.48
C ARG A 33 9.27 13.32 4.12
N ILE A 34 8.40 12.70 3.32
CA ILE A 34 7.44 11.71 3.83
C ILE A 34 8.18 10.52 4.45
N LYS A 35 9.21 10.01 3.77
CA LYS A 35 10.07 8.96 4.30
C LYS A 35 10.62 9.30 5.70
N ALA A 36 11.12 10.51 5.89
CA ALA A 36 11.67 10.95 7.16
C ALA A 36 10.61 11.06 8.26
N VAL A 37 9.39 11.48 7.92
CA VAL A 37 8.28 11.61 8.87
C VAL A 37 7.75 10.25 9.29
N ASN A 38 7.61 9.31 8.37
CA ASN A 38 7.06 7.97 8.63
C ASN A 38 8.10 6.97 9.12
N GLY A 39 9.40 7.28 9.03
CA GLY A 39 10.46 6.28 9.27
C GLY A 39 10.49 5.13 8.24
N ALA A 40 9.86 5.33 7.09
CA ALA A 40 9.69 4.30 6.07
C ALA A 40 11.02 3.89 5.41
N ALA A 41 11.11 2.65 4.92
CA ALA A 41 12.24 2.17 4.13
C ALA A 41 12.33 2.88 2.76
N GLY A 42 11.18 3.20 2.16
CA GLY A 42 11.06 3.93 0.90
C GLY A 42 9.67 4.54 0.75
N VAL A 43 9.56 5.54 -0.11
CA VAL A 43 8.30 6.20 -0.47
C VAL A 43 8.23 6.36 -1.97
N VAL A 44 7.07 6.18 -2.54
CA VAL A 44 6.77 6.43 -3.96
C VAL A 44 5.56 7.34 -4.03
N ALA A 45 5.72 8.52 -4.61
CA ALA A 45 4.63 9.45 -4.84
C ALA A 45 3.87 9.11 -6.12
N LEU A 46 2.57 9.08 -6.02
CA LEU A 46 1.64 8.76 -7.11
C LEU A 46 0.62 9.88 -7.30
N ALA A 47 -0.12 9.85 -8.40
CA ALA A 47 -1.03 10.93 -8.78
C ALA A 47 -2.29 11.04 -7.88
N SER A 48 -2.61 10.00 -7.12
CA SER A 48 -3.77 9.96 -6.20
C SER A 48 -3.66 8.79 -5.23
N GLY A 49 -4.42 8.83 -4.12
CA GLY A 49 -4.55 7.69 -3.20
C GLY A 49 -5.05 6.43 -3.88
N MET A 50 -6.01 6.52 -4.81
CA MET A 50 -6.46 5.36 -5.61
C MET A 50 -5.35 4.80 -6.49
N ALA A 51 -4.45 5.65 -7.01
CA ALA A 51 -3.25 5.19 -7.72
C ALA A 51 -2.28 4.48 -6.77
N ALA A 52 -2.14 4.95 -5.52
CA ALA A 52 -1.32 4.30 -4.51
C ALA A 52 -1.86 2.90 -4.17
N ILE A 53 -3.16 2.78 -3.90
CA ILE A 53 -3.81 1.49 -3.61
C ILE A 53 -3.67 0.53 -4.79
N SER A 54 -4.04 0.95 -6.01
CA SER A 54 -4.02 0.06 -7.17
C SER A 54 -2.60 -0.39 -7.54
N ASN A 55 -1.61 0.51 -7.53
CA ASN A 55 -0.22 0.13 -7.82
C ASN A 55 0.35 -0.80 -6.75
N THR A 56 0.04 -0.57 -5.47
CA THR A 56 0.45 -1.47 -4.39
C THR A 56 -0.08 -2.88 -4.65
N LEU A 57 -1.40 -3.03 -4.84
CA LEU A 57 -2.01 -4.34 -5.01
C LEU A 57 -1.54 -5.06 -6.29
N LEU A 58 -1.40 -4.35 -7.40
CA LEU A 58 -0.87 -4.91 -8.66
C LEU A 58 0.61 -5.29 -8.58
N THR A 59 1.36 -4.72 -7.63
CA THR A 59 2.77 -5.06 -7.40
C THR A 59 2.91 -6.33 -6.56
N ILE A 60 2.07 -6.51 -5.54
CA ILE A 60 2.20 -7.60 -4.56
C ILE A 60 1.39 -8.85 -4.91
N ALA A 61 0.38 -8.72 -5.77
CA ALA A 61 -0.53 -9.80 -6.15
C ALA A 61 -0.61 -9.97 -7.66
N LYS A 62 -1.01 -11.14 -8.10
CA LYS A 62 -1.22 -11.50 -9.51
C LYS A 62 -2.55 -12.24 -9.67
N SER A 63 -2.99 -12.42 -10.90
CA SER A 63 -4.17 -13.24 -11.22
C SER A 63 -4.07 -14.62 -10.56
N GLY A 64 -5.14 -15.04 -9.88
CA GLY A 64 -5.23 -16.27 -9.10
C GLY A 64 -4.81 -16.15 -7.64
N ASP A 65 -4.21 -15.04 -7.22
CA ASP A 65 -3.98 -14.73 -5.80
C ASP A 65 -5.26 -14.15 -5.14
N ASN A 66 -5.23 -14.01 -3.82
CA ASN A 66 -6.30 -13.33 -3.08
C ASN A 66 -5.78 -12.32 -2.07
N ILE A 67 -6.65 -11.40 -1.72
CA ILE A 67 -6.49 -10.46 -0.60
C ILE A 67 -7.68 -10.59 0.35
N ILE A 68 -7.46 -10.27 1.63
CA ILE A 68 -8.50 -10.23 2.65
C ILE A 68 -8.73 -8.77 3.03
N THR A 69 -9.99 -8.36 3.15
CA THR A 69 -10.34 -6.99 3.52
C THR A 69 -11.72 -6.91 4.17
N SER A 70 -12.12 -5.72 4.64
CA SER A 70 -13.46 -5.43 5.12
C SER A 70 -14.41 -5.08 3.96
N LYS A 71 -15.72 -5.28 4.15
CA LYS A 71 -16.76 -4.68 3.29
C LYS A 71 -16.94 -3.19 3.55
N HIS A 72 -16.45 -2.70 4.68
CA HIS A 72 -16.56 -1.32 5.12
C HIS A 72 -15.34 -0.52 4.64
N LEU A 73 -15.21 -0.37 3.33
CA LEU A 73 -14.17 0.42 2.68
C LEU A 73 -14.77 1.68 2.06
N PHE A 74 -13.91 2.66 1.84
CA PHE A 74 -14.26 3.80 0.99
C PHE A 74 -14.77 3.32 -0.38
N GLY A 75 -15.85 3.95 -0.87
CA GLY A 75 -16.60 3.44 -2.02
C GLY A 75 -15.76 3.17 -3.28
N ASN A 76 -14.78 4.03 -3.59
CA ASN A 76 -13.92 3.80 -4.76
C ASN A 76 -12.96 2.62 -4.55
N THR A 77 -12.48 2.40 -3.33
CA THR A 77 -11.64 1.24 -2.98
C THR A 77 -12.45 -0.05 -3.09
N TYR A 78 -13.69 -0.06 -2.57
CA TYR A 78 -14.60 -1.18 -2.72
C TYR A 78 -14.87 -1.49 -4.21
N SER A 79 -15.15 -0.47 -5.01
CA SER A 79 -15.38 -0.63 -6.45
C SER A 79 -14.14 -1.14 -7.20
N LEU A 80 -12.94 -0.70 -6.81
CA LEU A 80 -11.68 -1.22 -7.37
C LEU A 80 -11.58 -2.73 -7.14
N PHE A 81 -11.91 -3.21 -5.94
CA PHE A 81 -11.81 -4.63 -5.59
C PHE A 81 -12.89 -5.47 -6.27
N GLU A 82 -14.14 -5.03 -6.24
CA GLU A 82 -15.29 -5.79 -6.75
C GLU A 82 -15.39 -5.80 -8.27
N LEU A 83 -14.89 -4.77 -8.94
CA LEU A 83 -15.02 -4.64 -10.39
C LEU A 83 -13.67 -4.87 -11.06
N THR A 84 -12.72 -3.96 -10.86
CA THR A 84 -11.49 -3.94 -11.64
C THR A 84 -10.55 -5.11 -11.31
N LEU A 85 -10.23 -5.32 -10.04
CA LEU A 85 -9.28 -6.35 -9.64
C LEU A 85 -9.86 -7.75 -9.75
N LYS A 86 -11.17 -7.89 -9.55
CA LYS A 86 -11.89 -9.15 -9.79
C LYS A 86 -11.81 -9.57 -11.26
N ASP A 87 -12.07 -8.66 -12.19
CA ASP A 87 -11.97 -8.94 -13.62
C ASP A 87 -10.53 -9.23 -14.06
N TRP A 88 -9.56 -8.66 -13.35
CA TRP A 88 -8.13 -8.97 -13.52
C TRP A 88 -7.75 -10.35 -12.94
N GLY A 89 -8.64 -10.99 -12.16
CA GLY A 89 -8.46 -12.32 -11.60
C GLY A 89 -7.90 -12.36 -10.19
N LEU A 90 -7.93 -11.22 -9.47
CA LEU A 90 -7.60 -11.17 -8.04
C LEU A 90 -8.87 -11.43 -7.22
N GLU A 91 -8.86 -12.47 -6.38
CA GLU A 91 -9.97 -12.79 -5.48
C GLU A 91 -9.95 -11.85 -4.26
N THR A 92 -11.08 -11.21 -3.96
CA THR A 92 -11.26 -10.45 -2.72
C THR A 92 -12.09 -11.26 -1.74
N ARG A 93 -11.54 -11.50 -0.56
CA ARG A 93 -12.20 -12.20 0.56
C ARG A 93 -12.56 -11.19 1.64
N TYR A 94 -13.82 -11.17 2.03
CA TYR A 94 -14.31 -10.23 3.02
C TYR A 94 -14.41 -10.86 4.40
N ALA A 95 -13.88 -10.16 5.41
CA ALA A 95 -13.95 -10.52 6.82
C ALA A 95 -14.33 -9.30 7.67
N ASP A 96 -14.80 -9.53 8.86
CA ASP A 96 -14.85 -8.52 9.92
C ASP A 96 -13.44 -8.38 10.50
N LEU A 97 -12.73 -7.30 10.13
CA LEU A 97 -11.35 -7.05 10.57
C LEU A 97 -11.23 -6.70 12.06
N THR A 98 -12.36 -6.45 12.73
CA THR A 98 -12.39 -6.33 14.20
C THR A 98 -12.33 -7.71 14.89
N LYS A 99 -12.43 -8.80 14.11
CA LYS A 99 -12.38 -10.19 14.56
C LYS A 99 -11.23 -10.94 13.87
N PRO A 100 -10.00 -10.81 14.35
CA PRO A 100 -8.81 -11.39 13.72
C PRO A 100 -8.90 -12.89 13.41
N ASP A 101 -9.64 -13.66 14.21
CA ASP A 101 -9.86 -15.10 13.98
C ASP A 101 -10.65 -15.38 12.69
N GLU A 102 -11.50 -14.47 12.23
CA GLU A 102 -12.17 -14.60 10.93
C GLU A 102 -11.15 -14.45 9.80
N VAL A 103 -10.23 -13.49 9.92
CA VAL A 103 -9.14 -13.29 8.97
C VAL A 103 -8.25 -14.53 8.90
N ALA A 104 -7.85 -15.07 10.06
CA ALA A 104 -7.01 -16.26 10.13
C ALA A 104 -7.59 -17.46 9.36
N ARG A 105 -8.92 -17.66 9.41
CA ARG A 105 -9.60 -18.75 8.71
C ARG A 105 -9.64 -18.56 7.19
N LEU A 106 -9.53 -17.32 6.70
CA LEU A 106 -9.56 -17.01 5.28
C LEU A 106 -8.17 -16.99 4.64
N CYS A 107 -7.10 -17.01 5.44
CA CYS A 107 -5.73 -17.06 4.95
C CYS A 107 -5.43 -18.39 4.29
N ASP A 108 -4.81 -18.35 3.12
CA ASP A 108 -4.25 -19.53 2.46
C ASP A 108 -2.92 -19.15 1.75
N ARG A 109 -2.28 -20.14 1.11
CA ARG A 109 -1.00 -19.96 0.40
C ARG A 109 -1.05 -18.97 -0.78
N ARG A 110 -2.23 -18.57 -1.22
CA ARG A 110 -2.44 -17.57 -2.28
C ARG A 110 -2.79 -16.19 -1.73
N THR A 111 -2.99 -16.07 -0.42
CA THR A 111 -3.24 -14.79 0.22
C THR A 111 -1.97 -13.95 0.21
N ARG A 112 -2.03 -12.75 -0.35
CA ARG A 112 -0.90 -11.82 -0.49
C ARG A 112 -0.93 -10.71 0.50
N ALA A 113 -2.11 -10.22 0.83
CA ALA A 113 -2.27 -9.12 1.77
C ALA A 113 -3.57 -9.20 2.57
N VAL A 114 -3.53 -8.59 3.74
CA VAL A 114 -4.71 -8.04 4.42
C VAL A 114 -4.69 -6.54 4.14
N PHE A 115 -5.69 -6.04 3.42
CA PHE A 115 -5.88 -4.62 3.17
C PHE A 115 -6.90 -4.06 4.16
N LEU A 116 -6.58 -2.92 4.77
CA LEU A 116 -7.47 -2.26 5.74
C LEU A 116 -7.40 -0.74 5.61
N GLU A 117 -8.45 -0.06 6.05
CA GLU A 117 -8.41 1.34 6.42
C GLU A 117 -8.20 1.43 7.94
N THR A 118 -7.32 2.31 8.41
CA THR A 118 -7.05 2.44 9.86
C THR A 118 -8.30 2.82 10.64
N ILE A 119 -9.12 3.67 10.05
CA ILE A 119 -10.49 3.99 10.49
C ILE A 119 -11.37 3.96 9.25
N THR A 120 -12.36 3.09 9.23
CA THR A 120 -13.25 2.95 8.06
C THR A 120 -14.16 4.17 7.89
N ASN A 121 -14.44 4.53 6.64
CA ASN A 121 -15.33 5.63 6.31
C ASN A 121 -16.56 5.10 5.54
N PRO A 122 -17.81 5.28 6.01
CA PRO A 122 -18.25 6.11 7.16
C PRO A 122 -18.47 5.35 8.47
N GLN A 123 -18.21 4.04 8.56
CA GLN A 123 -18.61 3.21 9.70
C GLN A 123 -17.78 3.46 10.96
N MET A 124 -16.61 4.11 10.83
CA MET A 124 -15.70 4.45 11.94
C MET A 124 -15.22 3.22 12.73
N GLU A 125 -15.12 2.08 12.08
CA GLU A 125 -14.55 0.87 12.67
C GLU A 125 -13.03 0.94 12.70
N VAL A 126 -12.44 0.37 13.75
CA VAL A 126 -10.98 0.29 13.92
C VAL A 126 -10.58 -1.16 14.05
N ALA A 127 -9.73 -1.64 13.15
CA ALA A 127 -9.20 -3.00 13.18
C ALA A 127 -8.08 -3.14 14.24
N ASP A 128 -7.94 -4.33 14.83
CA ASP A 128 -6.77 -4.67 15.65
C ASP A 128 -5.59 -5.02 14.75
N ILE A 129 -4.91 -3.97 14.24
CA ILE A 129 -3.84 -4.11 13.26
C ILE A 129 -2.69 -4.96 13.81
N ARG A 130 -2.34 -4.81 15.08
CA ARG A 130 -1.28 -5.59 15.72
C ARG A 130 -1.61 -7.08 15.69
N ARG A 131 -2.83 -7.44 16.06
CA ARG A 131 -3.28 -8.83 16.04
C ARG A 131 -3.34 -9.39 14.61
N LEU A 132 -3.75 -8.58 13.65
CA LEU A 132 -3.74 -8.95 12.23
C LEU A 132 -2.31 -9.18 11.73
N SER A 133 -1.35 -8.35 12.12
CA SER A 133 0.06 -8.53 11.73
C SER A 133 0.68 -9.80 12.34
N GLU A 134 0.32 -10.16 13.57
CA GLU A 134 0.73 -11.42 14.21
C GLU A 134 0.22 -12.66 13.46
N ILE A 135 -0.96 -12.57 12.83
CA ILE A 135 -1.53 -13.63 11.99
C ILE A 135 -0.87 -13.65 10.60
N ALA A 136 -0.66 -12.49 10.02
CA ALA A 136 -0.17 -12.33 8.65
C ALA A 136 1.34 -12.67 8.51
N GLY A 137 2.16 -12.18 9.43
CA GLY A 137 3.62 -12.27 9.36
C GLY A 137 4.16 -13.69 9.19
N PRO A 138 3.77 -14.69 10.01
CA PRO A 138 4.22 -16.08 9.87
C PRO A 138 3.84 -16.72 8.53
N ASN A 139 2.84 -16.19 7.84
CA ASN A 139 2.33 -16.67 6.57
C ASN A 139 2.88 -15.90 5.36
N ASN A 140 3.81 -14.95 5.56
CA ASN A 140 4.31 -14.02 4.54
C ASN A 140 3.17 -13.24 3.83
N ILE A 141 2.15 -12.87 4.57
CA ILE A 141 1.03 -12.04 4.12
C ILE A 141 1.31 -10.61 4.56
N LEU A 142 1.23 -9.66 3.65
CA LEU A 142 1.50 -8.25 3.95
C LEU A 142 0.29 -7.57 4.60
N ILE A 143 0.53 -6.68 5.54
CA ILE A 143 -0.46 -5.72 6.03
C ILE A 143 -0.33 -4.44 5.21
N VAL A 144 -1.37 -4.12 4.44
CA VAL A 144 -1.48 -2.88 3.66
C VAL A 144 -2.54 -2.01 4.30
N ALA A 145 -2.17 -0.85 4.79
CA ALA A 145 -3.07 0.07 5.48
C ALA A 145 -3.24 1.39 4.73
N ASP A 146 -4.49 1.76 4.47
CA ASP A 146 -4.86 3.11 4.10
C ASP A 146 -4.95 3.95 5.37
N THR A 147 -4.05 4.91 5.50
CA THR A 147 -3.91 5.78 6.67
C THR A 147 -4.44 7.19 6.42
N THR A 148 -5.23 7.40 5.37
CA THR A 148 -5.80 8.72 5.01
C THR A 148 -6.47 9.41 6.19
N MET A 149 -7.17 8.67 7.06
CA MET A 149 -7.83 9.22 8.25
C MET A 149 -6.87 9.41 9.44
N THR A 150 -5.68 8.81 9.40
CA THR A 150 -4.71 8.82 10.51
C THR A 150 -3.31 9.11 9.98
N PRO A 151 -3.04 10.35 9.54
CA PRO A 151 -1.72 10.68 8.98
C PRO A 151 -0.58 10.46 10.00
N PRO A 152 0.67 10.36 9.55
CA PRO A 152 1.84 9.93 10.37
C PRO A 152 2.02 10.68 11.69
N TYR A 153 1.55 11.91 11.75
CA TYR A 153 1.56 12.71 12.98
C TYR A 153 0.67 12.11 14.09
N LEU A 154 -0.43 11.43 13.72
CA LEU A 154 -1.40 10.85 14.65
C LEU A 154 -1.15 9.37 14.91
N PHE A 155 -0.59 8.66 13.94
CA PHE A 155 -0.49 7.21 13.97
C PHE A 155 0.78 6.73 13.26
N SER A 156 1.59 5.95 13.97
CA SER A 156 2.78 5.29 13.41
C SER A 156 2.42 3.88 12.95
N ALA A 157 2.03 3.72 11.69
CA ALA A 157 1.55 2.46 11.15
C ALA A 157 2.59 1.33 11.31
N GLN A 158 3.87 1.63 11.14
CA GLN A 158 4.98 0.69 11.28
C GLN A 158 5.06 0.05 12.67
N GLU A 159 4.76 0.80 13.76
CA GLU A 159 4.77 0.27 15.12
C GLU A 159 3.68 -0.79 15.38
N PHE A 160 2.68 -0.84 14.52
CA PHE A 160 1.59 -1.82 14.57
C PHE A 160 1.79 -2.99 13.60
N GLY A 161 2.92 -3.03 12.87
CA GLY A 161 3.26 -4.12 11.96
C GLY A 161 2.65 -3.95 10.56
N VAL A 162 2.37 -2.71 10.15
CA VAL A 162 2.00 -2.40 8.76
C VAL A 162 3.24 -2.46 7.88
N ASP A 163 3.17 -3.22 6.78
CA ASP A 163 4.26 -3.38 5.83
C ASP A 163 4.22 -2.31 4.73
N VAL A 164 3.02 -1.93 4.30
CA VAL A 164 2.80 -0.90 3.28
C VAL A 164 1.72 0.05 3.74
N GLU A 165 2.06 1.33 3.76
CA GLU A 165 1.15 2.42 4.07
C GLU A 165 0.77 3.15 2.79
N VAL A 166 -0.51 3.42 2.58
CA VAL A 166 -1.04 4.27 1.51
C VAL A 166 -1.79 5.46 2.12
N LEU A 167 -1.62 6.64 1.50
CA LEU A 167 -2.16 7.91 1.98
C LEU A 167 -2.91 8.62 0.84
#